data_ba03f2e24a96f04b297c294403d84277
#
_entry.id   ba03f2e24a96f04b297c294403d84277
#
_cell.length_a   1.000
_cell.length_b   1.000
_cell.length_c   1.000
_cell.angle_alpha   90.00
_cell.angle_beta   90.00
_cell.angle_gamma   90.00
#
_symmetry.space_group_name_H-M   'P 1'
#
loop_
_entity.id
_entity.type
_entity.pdbx_description
1 polymer ?
#
loop_
_entity_poly.entity_id
_entity_poly.type
_entity_poly.pdbx_seq_one_letter_code
_entity_poly.pdbx_strand_id
1 'polypeptide(L)' 'MHLGLPRPDVAEVCATVSVAGRVRALALRLDRAPDGRWLATAVRLV' A
#
# COMPACT_ATOMS: atom_id res chain seq x y z
N MET A 1 -10.26 3.47 -2.74
CA MET A 1 -8.93 3.45 -2.11
C MET A 1 -9.09 3.55 -0.60
N HIS A 2 -8.36 2.78 0.12
CA HIS A 2 -8.39 2.79 1.59
C HIS A 2 -6.96 2.91 2.11
N LEU A 3 -6.77 3.79 3.10
CA LEU A 3 -5.50 4.02 3.77
C LEU A 3 -5.66 3.70 5.25
N GLY A 4 -4.83 2.79 5.75
CA GLY A 4 -4.75 2.47 7.16
C GLY A 4 -3.38 2.85 7.71
N LEU A 5 -3.35 3.30 8.98
CA LEU A 5 -2.13 3.67 9.68
C LEU A 5 -2.05 2.85 10.98
N PRO A 6 -1.63 1.56 10.90
CA PRO A 6 -1.56 0.71 12.09
C PRO A 6 -0.51 1.19 13.09
N ARG A 7 0.51 1.92 12.62
CA ARG A 7 1.57 2.51 13.46
C ARG A 7 1.99 3.85 12.87
N PRO A 8 2.62 4.74 13.65
CA PRO A 8 3.09 6.03 13.11
C PRO A 8 4.07 5.91 11.94
N ASP A 9 4.82 4.80 11.89
CA ASP A 9 5.84 4.57 10.87
C ASP A 9 5.42 3.56 9.80
N VAL A 10 4.17 3.13 9.82
CA VAL A 10 3.65 2.13 8.87
C VAL A 10 2.33 2.63 8.30
N ALA A 11 2.23 2.58 6.99
CA ALA A 11 0.99 2.89 6.28
C ALA A 11 0.60 1.71 5.39
N GLU A 12 -0.68 1.41 5.34
CA GLU A 12 -1.23 0.40 4.46
C GLU A 12 -2.25 1.05 3.53
N VAL A 13 -2.10 0.82 2.24
CA VAL A 13 -2.99 1.35 1.22
C VAL A 13 -3.63 0.19 0.48
N CYS A 14 -4.95 0.22 0.38
CA CYS A 14 -5.71 -0.73 -0.40
C CYS A 14 -6.47 0.02 -1.49
N ALA A 15 -6.40 -0.47 -2.70
CA ALA A 15 -7.06 0.15 -3.84
C ALA A 15 -7.62 -0.92 -4.76
N THR A 16 -8.63 -0.55 -5.52
CA THR A 16 -9.16 -1.38 -6.59
C THR A 16 -8.58 -0.88 -7.90
N VAL A 17 -8.00 -1.78 -8.67
CA VAL A 17 -7.41 -1.44 -9.97
C VAL A 17 -8.04 -2.30 -11.06
N SER A 18 -8.14 -1.73 -12.25
CA SER A 18 -8.62 -2.46 -13.44
C SER A 18 -7.41 -2.77 -14.32
N VAL A 19 -7.19 -4.06 -14.55
CA VAL A 19 -6.08 -4.54 -15.38
C VAL A 19 -6.64 -5.49 -16.43
N ALA A 20 -6.45 -5.18 -17.69
CA ALA A 20 -6.93 -6.01 -18.80
C ALA A 20 -8.41 -6.39 -18.68
N GLY A 21 -9.26 -5.43 -18.29
CA GLY A 21 -10.68 -5.63 -18.13
C GLY A 21 -11.11 -6.38 -16.86
N ARG A 22 -10.16 -6.68 -15.99
CA ARG A 22 -10.45 -7.34 -14.70
C ARG A 22 -10.20 -6.39 -13.53
N VAL A 23 -11.10 -6.44 -12.55
CA VAL A 23 -10.95 -5.68 -11.32
C VAL A 23 -10.12 -6.50 -10.34
N ARG A 24 -9.07 -5.89 -9.80
CA ARG A 24 -8.17 -6.54 -8.85
C ARG A 24 -7.97 -5.66 -7.63
N ALA A 25 -7.71 -6.28 -6.50
CA ALA A 25 -7.35 -5.58 -5.29
C ALA A 25 -5.83 -5.40 -5.22
N LEU A 26 -5.41 -4.19 -4.92
CA LEU A 26 -4.00 -3.84 -4.71
C LEU A 26 -3.81 -3.52 -3.24
N ALA A 27 -2.85 -4.19 -2.60
CA ALA A 27 -2.43 -3.89 -1.24
C ALA A 27 -0.98 -3.41 -1.26
N LEU A 28 -0.72 -2.31 -0.59
CA LEU A 28 0.60 -1.70 -0.52
C LEU A 28 0.93 -1.39 0.93
N ARG A 29 2.10 -1.83 1.38
CA ARG A 29 2.61 -1.48 2.68
C ARG A 29 3.81 -0.55 2.53
N LEU A 30 3.78 0.53 3.28
CA LEU A 30 4.85 1.51 3.34
C LEU A 30 5.40 1.56 4.74
N ASP A 31 6.70 1.55 4.88
CA ASP A 31 7.38 1.77 6.15
C ASP A 31 8.22 3.04 6.07
N ARG A 32 8.24 3.77 7.16
CA ARG A 32 9.00 5.00 7.25
C ARG A 32 10.44 4.71 7.65
N ALA A 33 11.38 5.17 6.85
CA ALA A 33 12.80 5.06 7.13
C ALA A 33 13.23 6.08 8.20
N PRO A 34 14.39 5.88 8.87
CA PRO A 34 14.87 6.82 9.88
C PRO A 34 15.05 8.25 9.37
N ASP A 35 15.29 8.44 8.08
CA ASP A 35 15.41 9.77 7.46
C ASP A 35 14.05 10.43 7.18
N GLY A 36 12.95 9.79 7.54
CA GLY A 36 11.60 10.29 7.32
C GLY A 36 10.98 9.94 5.98
N ARG A 37 11.70 9.25 5.12
CA ARG A 37 11.20 8.83 3.79
C ARG A 37 10.31 7.59 3.92
N TRP A 38 9.25 7.56 3.12
CA TRP A 38 8.37 6.39 3.04
C TRP A 38 8.85 5.46 1.92
N LEU A 39 8.96 4.18 2.25
CA LEU A 39 9.41 3.15 1.32
C LEU A 39 8.36 2.05 1.22
N ALA A 40 8.08 1.64 -0.02
CA ALA A 40 7.21 0.49 -0.24
C ALA A 40 7.96 -0.78 0.15
N THR A 41 7.46 -1.51 1.13
CA THR A 41 8.09 -2.72 1.66
C THR A 41 7.33 -3.98 1.27
N ALA A 42 6.10 -3.86 0.84
CA ALA A 42 5.32 -4.98 0.33
C ALA A 42 4.29 -4.46 -0.67
N VAL A 43 4.14 -5.19 -1.76
CA VAL A 43 3.12 -4.93 -2.78
C VAL A 43 2.45 -6.26 -3.09
N ARG A 44 1.13 -6.26 -3.07
CA ARG A 44 0.36 -7.46 -3.37
C ARG A 44 -0.78 -7.11 -4.31
N LEU A 45 -0.88 -7.84 -5.39
CA LEU A 45 -1.99 -7.74 -6.33
C LEU A 45 -2.76 -9.06 -6.30
N VAL A 46 -4.01 -8.96 -6.02
CA VAL A 46 -4.89 -10.13 -5.89
C VAL A 46 -5.91 -10.18 -7.02
#